data_2d1441de469d49a7e9fc4d4690f39cb1
#
_entry.id   2d1441de469d49a7e9fc4d4690f39cb1
#
_cell.length_a   1.000
_cell.length_b   1.000
_cell.length_c   1.000
_cell.angle_alpha   90.00
_cell.angle_beta   90.00
_cell.angle_gamma   90.00
#
_symmetry.space_group_name_H-M   'P 1'
#
loop_
_entity.id
_entity.type
_entity.pdbx_description
1 polymer ?
#
loop_
_entity_poly.entity_id
_entity_poly.type
_entity_poly.pdbx_seq_one_letter_code
_entity_poly.pdbx_strand_id
1 'polypeptide(L)'
;MRTTKWLMTAILGLLMTGSAGSSTAPTPEARQALAPTGKLRVALQLANPLNVIQDSASGEMTGVGFDLGKELARRIGVPFEPVLYPSVGALLDSGKSGAWDVAFVGFSPARAKEWDFTALHLEVEFGYLVPGGSAISTMADVDRPEIRVAVQEKSGPDVFFTRTLKNAVFVRAPSNPGALEALKSGKADVMGSIKPVLFELSKQLPDSRVLDGRPGIDPHALAMPKGRDLGVAYAGQFIEDAKSEGLIKAVIERAGLRGVAVAPLK
;
A
#
# COMPACT_ATOMS: atom_id res chain seq x y z
N MET A 1 57.69 26.44 52.70
CA MET A 1 56.70 27.15 51.89
C MET A 1 56.55 26.38 50.55
N ARG A 2 55.51 25.58 50.37
CA ARG A 2 55.20 24.82 49.16
C ARG A 2 53.86 25.31 48.58
N THR A 3 53.96 25.97 47.44
CA THR A 3 52.79 26.47 46.71
C THR A 3 52.28 25.37 45.76
N THR A 4 51.06 24.87 46.02
CA THR A 4 50.32 23.87 45.16
C THR A 4 49.58 24.62 44.10
N LYS A 5 49.90 24.39 42.82
CA LYS A 5 49.14 24.90 41.66
C LYS A 5 48.02 23.92 41.34
N TRP A 6 46.79 24.42 41.33
CA TRP A 6 45.63 23.69 40.83
C TRP A 6 45.52 23.89 39.33
N LEU A 7 45.55 22.79 38.55
CA LEU A 7 45.18 22.78 37.14
C LEU A 7 43.66 22.60 37.04
N MET A 8 42.97 23.61 36.54
CA MET A 8 41.59 23.47 36.07
C MET A 8 41.59 22.87 34.66
N THR A 9 41.10 21.64 34.51
CA THR A 9 40.81 21.01 33.22
C THR A 9 39.39 21.39 32.79
N ALA A 10 39.28 22.25 31.78
CA ALA A 10 37.98 22.58 31.15
C ALA A 10 37.58 21.42 30.23
N ILE A 11 36.48 20.71 30.58
CA ILE A 11 35.86 19.74 29.72
C ILE A 11 34.89 20.49 28.78
N LEU A 12 35.31 20.58 27.51
CA LEU A 12 34.48 21.14 26.43
C LEU A 12 33.47 20.07 26.01
N GLY A 13 32.26 20.17 26.52
CA GLY A 13 31.16 19.32 26.13
C GLY A 13 30.68 19.62 24.70
N LEU A 14 30.95 18.71 23.77
CA LEU A 14 30.48 18.77 22.38
C LEU A 14 28.97 18.43 22.37
N LEU A 15 28.11 19.45 22.34
CA LEU A 15 26.67 19.30 22.13
C LEU A 15 26.45 18.87 20.68
N MET A 16 26.29 17.58 20.44
CA MET A 16 25.75 17.05 19.19
C MET A 16 24.26 17.44 19.08
N THR A 17 23.96 18.52 18.39
CA THR A 17 22.59 18.85 17.97
C THR A 17 22.19 17.87 16.86
N GLY A 18 21.53 16.78 17.24
CA GLY A 18 20.84 15.93 16.28
C GLY A 18 19.76 16.76 15.60
N SER A 19 19.89 17.04 14.32
CA SER A 19 18.80 17.55 13.48
C SER A 19 17.70 16.50 13.42
N ALA A 20 16.76 16.56 14.34
CA ALA A 20 15.45 15.93 14.14
C ALA A 20 14.82 16.65 12.94
N GLY A 21 14.62 15.95 11.84
CA GLY A 21 13.91 16.47 10.68
C GLY A 21 12.55 17.00 11.13
N SER A 22 12.42 18.32 11.20
CA SER A 22 11.17 18.97 11.58
C SER A 22 10.22 18.81 10.40
N SER A 23 9.30 17.84 10.48
CA SER A 23 8.12 17.81 9.62
C SER A 23 7.40 19.16 9.74
N THR A 24 7.43 19.93 8.66
CA THR A 24 6.81 21.26 8.63
C THR A 24 5.31 21.12 8.84
N ALA A 25 4.74 21.85 9.80
CA ALA A 25 3.30 21.85 10.02
C ALA A 25 2.57 22.31 8.75
N PRO A 26 1.39 21.73 8.43
CA PRO A 26 0.64 22.13 7.24
C PRO A 26 0.15 23.57 7.36
N THR A 27 0.11 24.30 6.22
CA THR A 27 -0.63 25.56 6.16
C THR A 27 -2.13 25.28 6.35
N PRO A 28 -2.92 26.27 6.79
CA PRO A 28 -4.38 26.13 6.87
C PRO A 28 -5.02 25.66 5.56
N GLU A 29 -4.53 26.14 4.42
CA GLU A 29 -5.01 25.79 3.08
C GLU A 29 -4.68 24.34 2.74
N ALA A 30 -3.46 23.86 3.03
CA ALA A 30 -3.07 22.47 2.83
C ALA A 30 -3.90 21.52 3.70
N ARG A 31 -4.14 21.91 4.97
CA ARG A 31 -5.04 21.16 5.88
C ARG A 31 -6.47 21.11 5.33
N GLN A 32 -7.02 22.23 4.86
CA GLN A 32 -8.36 22.31 4.29
C GLN A 32 -8.46 21.46 3.01
N ALA A 33 -7.41 21.44 2.17
CA ALA A 33 -7.36 20.61 0.96
C ALA A 33 -7.33 19.11 1.29
N LEU A 34 -6.64 18.70 2.37
CA LEU A 34 -6.56 17.31 2.82
C LEU A 34 -7.80 16.85 3.57
N ALA A 35 -8.39 17.72 4.38
CA ALA A 35 -9.49 17.40 5.29
C ALA A 35 -10.63 18.44 5.21
N PRO A 36 -11.31 18.55 4.05
CA PRO A 36 -12.30 19.60 3.81
C PRO A 36 -13.53 19.51 4.74
N THR A 37 -13.76 18.33 5.33
CA THR A 37 -14.85 18.08 6.29
C THR A 37 -14.42 18.22 7.75
N GLY A 38 -13.18 18.66 8.02
CA GLY A 38 -12.60 18.75 9.36
C GLY A 38 -12.02 17.41 9.88
N LYS A 39 -12.08 16.34 9.11
CA LYS A 39 -11.48 15.03 9.37
C LYS A 39 -10.85 14.46 8.10
N LEU A 40 -9.80 13.64 8.22
CA LEU A 40 -9.16 12.98 7.09
C LEU A 40 -9.86 11.64 6.85
N ARG A 41 -10.65 11.56 5.78
CA ARG A 41 -11.32 10.33 5.35
C ARG A 41 -10.38 9.54 4.44
N VAL A 42 -9.94 8.39 4.92
CA VAL A 42 -8.95 7.55 4.23
C VAL A 42 -9.62 6.31 3.67
N ALA A 43 -9.67 6.20 2.36
CA ALA A 43 -10.23 5.03 1.68
C ALA A 43 -9.27 3.85 1.71
N LEU A 44 -9.76 2.72 2.22
CA LEU A 44 -9.01 1.49 2.41
C LEU A 44 -9.77 0.29 1.84
N GLN A 45 -9.09 -0.55 1.08
CA GLN A 45 -9.67 -1.79 0.55
C GLN A 45 -9.57 -2.91 1.58
N LEU A 46 -10.70 -3.53 1.93
CA LEU A 46 -10.75 -4.77 2.69
C LEU A 46 -10.11 -5.93 1.91
N ALA A 47 -9.68 -6.99 2.60
CA ALA A 47 -9.01 -8.14 2.01
C ALA A 47 -7.78 -7.76 1.13
N ASN A 48 -7.12 -6.66 1.53
CA ASN A 48 -5.85 -6.22 0.99
C ASN A 48 -4.93 -5.85 2.17
N PRO A 49 -3.96 -6.70 2.55
CA PRO A 49 -3.08 -6.46 3.70
C PRO A 49 -2.21 -5.20 3.59
N LEU A 50 -2.01 -4.64 2.39
CA LEU A 50 -1.37 -3.34 2.23
C LEU A 50 -2.23 -2.21 2.78
N ASN A 51 -3.55 -2.32 2.69
CA ASN A 51 -4.47 -1.29 3.16
C ASN A 51 -4.85 -1.49 4.61
N VAL A 52 -5.43 -2.66 4.93
CA VAL A 52 -5.92 -2.96 6.26
C VAL A 52 -5.83 -4.45 6.57
N ILE A 53 -5.30 -4.75 7.74
CA ILE A 53 -5.32 -6.05 8.40
C ILE A 53 -6.17 -5.86 9.66
N GLN A 54 -7.19 -6.66 9.84
CA GLN A 54 -8.00 -6.66 11.04
C GLN A 54 -7.69 -7.90 11.87
N ASP A 55 -7.25 -7.72 13.10
CA ASP A 55 -7.09 -8.80 14.05
C ASP A 55 -8.47 -9.35 14.44
N SER A 56 -8.67 -10.63 14.25
CA SER A 56 -9.98 -11.27 14.47
C SER A 56 -10.39 -11.38 15.94
N ALA A 57 -9.43 -11.31 16.86
CA ALA A 57 -9.68 -11.44 18.30
C ALA A 57 -9.95 -10.10 18.97
N SER A 58 -9.15 -9.08 18.64
CA SER A 58 -9.25 -7.73 19.22
C SER A 58 -10.08 -6.76 18.39
N GLY A 59 -10.26 -7.04 17.08
CA GLY A 59 -10.85 -6.09 16.13
C GLY A 59 -9.92 -4.94 15.75
N GLU A 60 -8.67 -4.93 16.26
CA GLU A 60 -7.69 -3.88 15.95
C GLU A 60 -7.34 -3.88 14.47
N MET A 61 -7.27 -2.70 13.88
CA MET A 61 -6.89 -2.50 12.49
C MET A 61 -5.47 -1.96 12.40
N THR A 62 -4.67 -2.55 11.51
CA THR A 62 -3.32 -2.14 11.14
C THR A 62 -3.14 -2.26 9.63
N GLY A 63 -1.98 -1.90 9.10
CA GLY A 63 -1.67 -2.01 7.67
C GLY A 63 -1.05 -0.74 7.14
N VAL A 64 -0.34 -0.82 6.00
CA VAL A 64 0.42 0.34 5.51
C VAL A 64 -0.51 1.54 5.24
N GLY A 65 -1.62 1.34 4.54
CA GLY A 65 -2.57 2.41 4.25
C GLY A 65 -3.25 2.95 5.52
N PHE A 66 -3.64 2.07 6.44
CA PHE A 66 -4.27 2.45 7.71
C PHE A 66 -3.32 3.27 8.60
N ASP A 67 -2.09 2.76 8.80
CA ASP A 67 -1.12 3.39 9.70
C ASP A 67 -0.59 4.71 9.14
N LEU A 68 -0.30 4.77 7.83
CA LEU A 68 0.11 6.02 7.18
C LEU A 68 -1.02 7.04 7.14
N GLY A 69 -2.26 6.62 6.90
CA GLY A 69 -3.42 7.51 6.94
C GLY A 69 -3.65 8.10 8.32
N LYS A 70 -3.53 7.27 9.37
CA LYS A 70 -3.61 7.69 10.76
C LYS A 70 -2.50 8.67 11.14
N GLU A 71 -1.27 8.40 10.70
CA GLU A 71 -0.13 9.30 10.94
C GLU A 71 -0.26 10.61 10.16
N LEU A 72 -0.73 10.59 8.91
CA LEU A 72 -1.01 11.81 8.15
C LEU A 72 -2.06 12.67 8.87
N ALA A 73 -3.17 12.07 9.33
CA ALA A 73 -4.19 12.77 10.08
C ALA A 73 -3.64 13.42 11.37
N ARG A 74 -2.77 12.70 12.10
CA ARG A 74 -2.08 13.21 13.28
C ARG A 74 -1.17 14.41 12.95
N ARG A 75 -0.39 14.34 11.86
CA ARG A 75 0.52 15.44 11.44
C ARG A 75 -0.24 16.69 11.02
N ILE A 76 -1.40 16.54 10.38
CA ILE A 76 -2.23 17.69 10.01
C ILE A 76 -3.18 18.17 11.13
N GLY A 77 -3.21 17.46 12.26
CA GLY A 77 -4.00 17.85 13.45
C GLY A 77 -5.50 17.72 13.26
N VAL A 78 -5.98 16.64 12.60
CA VAL A 78 -7.40 16.34 12.41
C VAL A 78 -7.73 14.90 12.81
N PRO A 79 -8.99 14.56 13.11
CA PRO A 79 -9.42 13.19 13.32
C PRO A 79 -9.20 12.32 12.08
N PHE A 80 -8.75 11.08 12.30
CA PHE A 80 -8.64 10.02 11.27
C PHE A 80 -9.97 9.28 11.15
N GLU A 81 -10.46 9.12 9.91
CA GLU A 81 -11.66 8.34 9.60
C GLU A 81 -11.36 7.32 8.50
N PRO A 82 -11.23 6.02 8.82
CA PRO A 82 -11.11 4.99 7.81
C PRO A 82 -12.45 4.76 7.09
N VAL A 83 -12.44 4.74 5.76
CA VAL A 83 -13.60 4.42 4.92
C VAL A 83 -13.30 3.12 4.18
N LEU A 84 -14.01 2.06 4.54
CA LEU A 84 -13.70 0.69 4.10
C LEU A 84 -14.50 0.29 2.85
N TYR A 85 -13.83 -0.32 1.88
CA TYR A 85 -14.41 -0.77 0.62
C TYR A 85 -14.12 -2.24 0.35
N PRO A 86 -15.06 -2.97 -0.25
CA PRO A 86 -14.87 -4.40 -0.56
C PRO A 86 -13.89 -4.63 -1.72
N SER A 87 -13.67 -3.62 -2.57
CA SER A 87 -12.80 -3.72 -3.74
C SER A 87 -12.20 -2.38 -4.12
N VAL A 88 -11.09 -2.40 -4.88
CA VAL A 88 -10.48 -1.17 -5.41
C VAL A 88 -11.40 -0.47 -6.42
N GLY A 89 -12.22 -1.23 -7.17
CA GLY A 89 -13.22 -0.65 -8.06
C GLY A 89 -14.25 0.19 -7.30
N ALA A 90 -14.86 -0.38 -6.24
CA ALA A 90 -15.82 0.34 -5.40
C ALA A 90 -15.19 1.56 -4.71
N LEU A 91 -13.93 1.44 -4.26
CA LEU A 91 -13.17 2.53 -3.67
C LEU A 91 -13.00 3.69 -4.66
N LEU A 92 -12.51 3.42 -5.87
CA LEU A 92 -12.29 4.45 -6.90
C LEU A 92 -13.62 5.07 -7.39
N ASP A 93 -14.65 4.25 -7.61
CA ASP A 93 -15.96 4.73 -8.05
C ASP A 93 -16.59 5.68 -7.00
N SER A 94 -16.45 5.38 -5.69
CA SER A 94 -16.97 6.22 -4.60
C SER A 94 -16.25 7.56 -4.47
N GLY A 95 -14.98 7.64 -4.85
CA GLY A 95 -14.20 8.87 -4.78
C GLY A 95 -14.73 9.97 -5.70
N LYS A 96 -15.38 9.60 -6.81
CA LYS A 96 -16.02 10.56 -7.75
C LYS A 96 -17.14 11.37 -7.10
N SER A 97 -17.78 10.84 -6.05
CA SER A 97 -18.79 11.55 -5.25
C SER A 97 -18.22 12.25 -4.01
N GLY A 98 -16.88 12.28 -3.84
CA GLY A 98 -16.24 12.91 -2.69
C GLY A 98 -16.42 12.12 -1.38
N ALA A 99 -16.57 10.80 -1.45
CA ALA A 99 -16.78 9.95 -0.28
C ALA A 99 -15.52 9.83 0.61
N TRP A 100 -14.35 10.11 0.07
CA TRP A 100 -13.06 10.09 0.78
C TRP A 100 -12.15 11.23 0.34
N ASP A 101 -11.09 11.49 1.10
CA ASP A 101 -10.13 12.56 0.85
C ASP A 101 -8.80 12.04 0.30
N VAL A 102 -8.35 10.88 0.79
CA VAL A 102 -7.12 10.22 0.32
C VAL A 102 -7.35 8.71 0.20
N ALA A 103 -6.59 8.06 -0.69
CA ALA A 103 -6.62 6.61 -0.89
C ALA A 103 -5.21 6.06 -1.17
N PHE A 104 -4.85 4.92 -0.58
CA PHE A 104 -3.60 4.22 -0.85
C PHE A 104 -3.84 3.14 -1.90
N VAL A 105 -3.45 3.40 -3.14
CA VAL A 105 -3.77 2.52 -4.29
C VAL A 105 -2.59 2.40 -5.25
N GLY A 106 -2.64 1.38 -6.11
CA GLY A 106 -1.68 1.24 -7.20
C GLY A 106 -1.76 2.44 -8.15
N PHE A 107 -0.61 2.97 -8.54
CA PHE A 107 -0.49 4.04 -9.53
C PHE A 107 -0.58 3.48 -10.95
N SER A 108 -1.30 4.16 -11.82
CA SER A 108 -1.21 3.93 -13.26
C SER A 108 -1.49 5.23 -14.03
N PRO A 109 -0.98 5.37 -15.28
CA PRO A 109 -1.30 6.54 -16.11
C PRO A 109 -2.80 6.72 -16.37
N ALA A 110 -3.57 5.64 -16.42
CA ALA A 110 -5.01 5.70 -16.56
C ALA A 110 -5.68 6.32 -15.32
N ARG A 111 -5.28 5.88 -14.12
CA ARG A 111 -5.78 6.46 -12.85
C ARG A 111 -5.35 7.91 -12.66
N ALA A 112 -4.14 8.29 -13.11
CA ALA A 112 -3.63 9.65 -13.02
C ALA A 112 -4.43 10.66 -13.87
N LYS A 113 -5.24 10.20 -14.82
CA LYS A 113 -6.19 11.08 -15.54
C LYS A 113 -7.36 11.52 -14.65
N GLU A 114 -7.76 10.68 -13.68
CA GLU A 114 -8.92 10.90 -12.82
C GLU A 114 -8.54 11.43 -11.43
N TRP A 115 -7.34 11.09 -10.93
CA TRP A 115 -6.85 11.39 -9.58
C TRP A 115 -5.50 12.07 -9.63
N ASP A 116 -5.18 12.87 -8.62
CA ASP A 116 -3.82 13.34 -8.36
C ASP A 116 -3.09 12.36 -7.46
N PHE A 117 -1.78 12.19 -7.68
CA PHE A 117 -0.97 11.24 -6.96
C PHE A 117 0.27 11.90 -6.36
N THR A 118 0.65 11.45 -5.18
CA THR A 118 1.97 11.76 -4.58
C THR A 118 3.10 11.02 -5.29
N ALA A 119 4.33 11.19 -4.80
CA ALA A 119 5.40 10.23 -5.05
C ALA A 119 5.01 8.81 -4.60
N LEU A 120 5.63 7.81 -5.21
CA LEU A 120 5.43 6.42 -4.83
C LEU A 120 5.88 6.19 -3.38
N HIS A 121 5.10 5.43 -2.62
CA HIS A 121 5.48 4.98 -1.28
C HIS A 121 5.90 3.51 -1.22
N LEU A 122 5.35 2.66 -2.11
CA LEU A 122 5.69 1.25 -2.21
C LEU A 122 5.91 0.80 -3.65
N GLU A 123 6.73 -0.25 -3.77
CA GLU A 123 6.81 -1.14 -4.92
C GLU A 123 6.36 -2.53 -4.48
N VAL A 124 5.32 -3.07 -5.13
CA VAL A 124 4.67 -4.32 -4.73
C VAL A 124 4.78 -5.34 -5.84
N GLU A 125 5.31 -6.52 -5.53
CA GLU A 125 5.46 -7.57 -6.53
C GLU A 125 4.11 -8.18 -6.92
N PHE A 126 3.86 -8.34 -8.22
CA PHE A 126 2.83 -9.24 -8.73
C PHE A 126 3.26 -10.70 -8.54
N GLY A 127 2.29 -11.59 -8.53
CA GLY A 127 2.52 -13.02 -8.44
C GLY A 127 1.30 -13.83 -8.82
N TYR A 128 1.44 -15.14 -8.65
CA TYR A 128 0.38 -16.11 -8.89
C TYR A 128 0.26 -17.08 -7.73
N LEU A 129 -0.97 -17.40 -7.35
CA LEU A 129 -1.31 -18.47 -6.39
C LEU A 129 -1.90 -19.64 -7.17
N VAL A 130 -1.36 -20.83 -6.95
CA VAL A 130 -1.87 -22.08 -7.54
C VAL A 130 -2.33 -23.03 -6.44
N PRO A 131 -3.38 -23.84 -6.68
CA PRO A 131 -3.86 -24.83 -5.72
C PRO A 131 -2.85 -25.97 -5.52
N GLY A 132 -3.01 -26.73 -4.46
CA GLY A 132 -2.26 -27.96 -4.23
C GLY A 132 -2.44 -28.94 -5.39
N GLY A 133 -1.35 -29.64 -5.75
CA GLY A 133 -1.35 -30.59 -6.85
C GLY A 133 -1.37 -29.98 -8.26
N SER A 134 -1.39 -28.64 -8.39
CA SER A 134 -1.33 -27.97 -9.71
C SER A 134 -0.03 -28.31 -10.45
N ALA A 135 -0.15 -28.62 -11.75
CA ALA A 135 0.97 -28.82 -12.66
C ALA A 135 1.67 -27.50 -13.05
N ILE A 136 1.03 -26.34 -12.77
CA ILE A 136 1.62 -25.01 -12.99
C ILE A 136 2.70 -24.80 -11.93
N SER A 137 3.97 -24.81 -12.31
CA SER A 137 5.11 -24.75 -11.41
C SER A 137 5.97 -23.49 -11.56
N THR A 138 5.88 -22.82 -12.70
CA THR A 138 6.67 -21.62 -13.02
C THR A 138 5.77 -20.51 -13.56
N MET A 139 6.30 -19.28 -13.59
CA MET A 139 5.62 -18.13 -14.23
C MET A 139 5.30 -18.36 -15.70
N ALA A 140 6.18 -19.10 -16.43
CA ALA A 140 6.01 -19.39 -17.84
C ALA A 140 4.85 -20.35 -18.13
N ASP A 141 4.46 -21.16 -17.16
CA ASP A 141 3.34 -22.10 -17.31
C ASP A 141 1.98 -21.40 -17.33
N VAL A 142 1.89 -20.14 -16.91
CA VAL A 142 0.62 -19.42 -16.75
C VAL A 142 0.07 -18.93 -18.09
N ASP A 143 0.93 -18.52 -19.05
CA ASP A 143 0.47 -17.94 -20.31
C ASP A 143 0.20 -19.01 -21.38
N ARG A 144 -0.75 -19.87 -21.14
CA ARG A 144 -1.22 -20.92 -22.07
C ARG A 144 -2.72 -20.82 -22.30
N PRO A 145 -3.23 -21.21 -23.49
CA PRO A 145 -4.64 -21.02 -23.86
C PRO A 145 -5.62 -21.83 -23.01
N GLU A 146 -5.16 -22.91 -22.37
CA GLU A 146 -5.97 -23.73 -21.46
C GLU A 146 -6.01 -23.17 -20.03
N ILE A 147 -5.13 -22.21 -19.67
CA ILE A 147 -5.04 -21.70 -18.31
C ILE A 147 -6.00 -20.54 -18.08
N ARG A 148 -6.81 -20.68 -17.03
CA ARG A 148 -7.77 -19.66 -16.57
C ARG A 148 -7.18 -18.91 -15.38
N VAL A 149 -6.99 -17.60 -15.54
CA VAL A 149 -6.37 -16.72 -14.54
C VAL A 149 -7.46 -15.92 -13.84
N ALA A 150 -7.73 -16.19 -12.56
CA ALA A 150 -8.62 -15.37 -11.76
C ALA A 150 -7.92 -14.08 -11.32
N VAL A 151 -8.58 -12.94 -11.51
CA VAL A 151 -8.10 -11.62 -11.06
C VAL A 151 -9.24 -10.81 -10.49
N GLN A 152 -8.93 -9.89 -9.56
CA GLN A 152 -9.89 -8.87 -9.16
C GLN A 152 -10.04 -7.85 -10.28
N GLU A 153 -11.25 -7.63 -10.78
CA GLU A 153 -11.52 -6.65 -11.83
C GLU A 153 -11.12 -5.22 -11.44
N LYS A 154 -10.69 -4.40 -12.42
CA LYS A 154 -10.25 -3.00 -12.23
C LYS A 154 -9.02 -2.84 -11.32
N SER A 155 -8.39 -3.94 -10.89
CA SER A 155 -7.16 -3.91 -10.08
C SER A 155 -5.91 -3.67 -10.92
N GLY A 156 -4.78 -3.31 -10.25
CA GLY A 156 -3.46 -3.26 -10.89
C GLY A 156 -3.08 -4.59 -11.56
N PRO A 157 -3.22 -5.74 -10.84
CA PRO A 157 -3.03 -7.07 -11.42
C PRO A 157 -3.88 -7.34 -12.67
N ASP A 158 -5.17 -7.03 -12.66
CA ASP A 158 -6.05 -7.22 -13.84
C ASP A 158 -5.49 -6.45 -15.05
N VAL A 159 -5.17 -5.17 -14.88
CA VAL A 159 -4.61 -4.34 -15.96
C VAL A 159 -3.27 -4.86 -16.44
N PHE A 160 -2.39 -5.23 -15.52
CA PHE A 160 -1.04 -5.72 -15.85
C PHE A 160 -1.11 -7.05 -16.59
N PHE A 161 -1.80 -8.05 -16.04
CA PHE A 161 -1.86 -9.39 -16.62
C PHE A 161 -2.62 -9.40 -17.95
N THR A 162 -3.71 -8.65 -18.08
CA THR A 162 -4.43 -8.52 -19.38
C THR A 162 -3.52 -7.97 -20.48
N ARG A 163 -2.58 -7.10 -20.14
CA ARG A 163 -1.63 -6.54 -21.10
C ARG A 163 -0.48 -7.50 -21.42
N THR A 164 -0.02 -8.27 -20.45
CA THR A 164 1.22 -9.07 -20.55
C THR A 164 0.99 -10.52 -20.96
N LEU A 165 -0.07 -11.17 -20.48
CA LEU A 165 -0.46 -12.53 -20.90
C LEU A 165 -1.19 -12.46 -22.24
N LYS A 166 -0.81 -13.34 -23.17
CA LYS A 166 -1.33 -13.31 -24.54
C LYS A 166 -2.28 -14.47 -24.85
N ASN A 167 -2.12 -15.58 -24.14
CA ASN A 167 -2.81 -16.83 -24.41
C ASN A 167 -3.83 -17.19 -23.31
N ALA A 168 -3.51 -16.90 -22.04
CA ALA A 168 -4.35 -17.25 -20.89
C ALA A 168 -5.73 -16.60 -20.93
N VAL A 169 -6.72 -17.30 -20.40
CA VAL A 169 -8.12 -16.82 -20.29
C VAL A 169 -8.34 -16.16 -18.93
N PHE A 170 -9.00 -14.99 -18.91
CA PHE A 170 -9.24 -14.28 -17.66
C PHE A 170 -10.62 -14.57 -17.06
N VAL A 171 -10.63 -14.89 -15.77
CA VAL A 171 -11.82 -14.99 -14.91
C VAL A 171 -11.81 -13.78 -13.97
N ARG A 172 -12.62 -12.75 -14.29
CA ARG A 172 -12.70 -11.53 -13.49
C ARG A 172 -13.72 -11.67 -12.38
N ALA A 173 -13.28 -11.36 -11.17
CA ALA A 173 -14.10 -11.39 -9.96
C ALA A 173 -14.21 -9.98 -9.36
N PRO A 174 -15.32 -9.66 -8.66
CA PRO A 174 -15.53 -8.32 -8.11
C PRO A 174 -14.60 -7.99 -6.93
N SER A 175 -13.95 -9.00 -6.32
CA SER A 175 -13.08 -8.84 -5.15
C SER A 175 -11.98 -9.90 -5.11
N ASN A 176 -10.95 -9.67 -4.28
CA ASN A 176 -9.91 -10.68 -4.04
C ASN A 176 -10.47 -11.99 -3.47
N PRO A 177 -11.38 -11.99 -2.47
CA PRO A 177 -12.06 -13.22 -2.05
C PRO A 177 -12.84 -13.91 -3.17
N GLY A 178 -13.49 -13.14 -4.06
CA GLY A 178 -14.18 -13.69 -5.22
C GLY A 178 -13.25 -14.38 -6.22
N ALA A 179 -12.04 -13.83 -6.42
CA ALA A 179 -11.01 -14.46 -7.26
C ALA A 179 -10.47 -15.75 -6.61
N LEU A 180 -10.30 -15.77 -5.28
CA LEU A 180 -9.95 -16.99 -4.55
C LEU A 180 -11.05 -18.05 -4.67
N GLU A 181 -12.30 -17.66 -4.59
CA GLU A 181 -13.44 -18.59 -4.75
C GLU A 181 -13.50 -19.19 -6.15
N ALA A 182 -13.17 -18.42 -7.19
CA ALA A 182 -13.04 -18.95 -8.54
C ALA A 182 -11.92 -20.02 -8.63
N LEU A 183 -10.82 -19.82 -7.90
CA LEU A 183 -9.73 -20.80 -7.81
C LEU A 183 -10.18 -22.06 -7.04
N LYS A 184 -10.80 -21.90 -5.87
CA LYS A 184 -11.30 -23.01 -5.02
C LYS A 184 -12.33 -23.87 -5.74
N SER A 185 -13.23 -23.25 -6.49
CA SER A 185 -14.30 -23.97 -7.21
C SER A 185 -13.85 -24.57 -8.54
N GLY A 186 -12.56 -24.46 -8.91
CA GLY A 186 -12.05 -24.95 -10.19
C GLY A 186 -12.54 -24.16 -11.42
N LYS A 187 -13.12 -22.98 -11.24
CA LYS A 187 -13.45 -22.05 -12.32
C LYS A 187 -12.21 -21.36 -12.88
N ALA A 188 -11.14 -21.30 -12.11
CA ALA A 188 -9.83 -20.82 -12.50
C ALA A 188 -8.74 -21.82 -12.07
N ASP A 189 -7.61 -21.80 -12.76
CA ASP A 189 -6.47 -22.68 -12.52
C ASP A 189 -5.38 -21.99 -11.70
N VAL A 190 -5.38 -20.65 -11.74
CA VAL A 190 -4.43 -19.80 -11.05
C VAL A 190 -5.10 -18.48 -10.66
N MET A 191 -4.68 -17.88 -9.53
CA MET A 191 -5.09 -16.53 -9.15
C MET A 191 -3.90 -15.59 -9.32
N GLY A 192 -4.08 -14.52 -10.10
CA GLY A 192 -3.13 -13.43 -10.27
C GLY A 192 -3.47 -12.25 -9.35
N SER A 193 -2.52 -11.79 -8.53
CA SER A 193 -2.68 -10.62 -7.65
C SER A 193 -1.31 -10.04 -7.26
N ILE A 194 -1.32 -9.06 -6.34
CA ILE A 194 -0.10 -8.66 -5.62
C ILE A 194 0.24 -9.71 -4.57
N LYS A 195 1.53 -9.96 -4.36
CA LYS A 195 2.01 -11.02 -3.45
C LYS A 195 1.45 -10.95 -2.02
N PRO A 196 1.34 -9.78 -1.37
CA PRO A 196 0.75 -9.72 -0.02
C PRO A 196 -0.67 -10.30 0.05
N VAL A 197 -1.49 -10.04 -0.96
CA VAL A 197 -2.84 -10.62 -1.06
C VAL A 197 -2.77 -12.13 -1.28
N LEU A 198 -1.88 -12.61 -2.14
CA LEU A 198 -1.74 -14.03 -2.41
C LEU A 198 -1.29 -14.81 -1.18
N PHE A 199 -0.31 -14.28 -0.42
CA PHE A 199 0.15 -14.90 0.82
C PHE A 199 -0.92 -14.89 1.92
N GLU A 200 -1.75 -13.86 1.99
CA GLU A 200 -2.86 -13.84 2.94
C GLU A 200 -3.93 -14.85 2.57
N LEU A 201 -4.34 -14.86 1.30
CA LEU A 201 -5.38 -15.76 0.83
C LEU A 201 -4.95 -17.22 0.74
N SER A 202 -3.66 -17.52 0.57
CA SER A 202 -3.15 -18.90 0.58
C SER A 202 -3.42 -19.59 1.91
N LYS A 203 -3.53 -18.87 3.02
CA LYS A 203 -3.90 -19.41 4.33
C LYS A 203 -5.30 -20.05 4.33
N GLN A 204 -6.17 -19.66 3.39
CA GLN A 204 -7.54 -20.18 3.22
C GLN A 204 -7.62 -21.31 2.19
N LEU A 205 -6.50 -21.69 1.57
CA LEU A 205 -6.42 -22.76 0.57
C LEU A 205 -5.23 -23.68 0.93
N PRO A 206 -5.44 -24.72 1.72
CA PRO A 206 -4.39 -25.66 2.11
C PRO A 206 -3.63 -26.21 0.89
N ASP A 207 -2.33 -26.48 1.08
CA ASP A 207 -1.41 -27.00 0.05
C ASP A 207 -1.22 -26.08 -1.18
N SER A 208 -1.86 -24.92 -1.21
CA SER A 208 -1.60 -23.91 -2.26
C SER A 208 -0.21 -23.30 -2.12
N ARG A 209 0.33 -22.79 -3.21
CA ARG A 209 1.61 -22.10 -3.22
C ARG A 209 1.58 -20.83 -4.06
N VAL A 210 2.27 -19.81 -3.59
CA VAL A 210 2.59 -18.63 -4.38
C VAL A 210 3.84 -18.97 -5.20
N LEU A 211 3.76 -18.84 -6.52
CA LEU A 211 4.88 -19.16 -7.41
C LEU A 211 6.09 -18.25 -7.14
N ASP A 212 7.28 -18.83 -7.27
CA ASP A 212 8.53 -18.10 -7.16
C ASP A 212 8.71 -17.10 -8.32
N GLY A 213 9.53 -16.06 -8.09
CA GLY A 213 9.76 -15.00 -9.06
C GLY A 213 8.69 -13.90 -9.01
N ARG A 214 8.79 -12.93 -9.92
CA ARG A 214 7.85 -11.81 -10.05
C ARG A 214 7.67 -11.45 -11.53
N PRO A 215 6.45 -11.43 -12.06
CA PRO A 215 6.20 -11.03 -13.45
C PRO A 215 6.28 -9.51 -13.64
N GLY A 216 6.17 -8.72 -12.56
CA GLY A 216 6.24 -7.27 -12.58
C GLY A 216 6.03 -6.65 -11.19
N ILE A 217 5.93 -5.33 -11.18
CA ILE A 217 5.75 -4.52 -9.97
C ILE A 217 4.50 -3.64 -10.14
N ASP A 218 3.72 -3.53 -9.06
CA ASP A 218 2.63 -2.58 -8.89
C ASP A 218 3.17 -1.37 -8.08
N PRO A 219 3.41 -0.22 -8.70
CA PRO A 219 3.82 0.97 -7.97
C PRO A 219 2.63 1.54 -7.21
N HIS A 220 2.76 1.82 -5.92
CA HIS A 220 1.71 2.37 -5.08
C HIS A 220 2.00 3.81 -4.66
N ALA A 221 0.96 4.65 -4.73
CA ALA A 221 1.00 6.04 -4.30
C ALA A 221 -0.27 6.41 -3.52
N LEU A 222 -0.24 7.54 -2.84
CA LEU A 222 -1.42 8.13 -2.25
C LEU A 222 -2.14 8.93 -3.33
N ALA A 223 -3.41 8.61 -3.55
CA ALA A 223 -4.30 9.27 -4.49
C ALA A 223 -5.21 10.26 -3.77
N MET A 224 -5.55 11.35 -4.46
CA MET A 224 -6.45 12.41 -4.00
C MET A 224 -7.39 12.84 -5.13
N PRO A 225 -8.60 13.36 -4.83
CA PRO A 225 -9.41 14.05 -5.82
C PRO A 225 -8.66 15.20 -6.49
N LYS A 226 -8.89 15.40 -7.79
CA LYS A 226 -8.29 16.47 -8.57
C LYS A 226 -8.53 17.86 -7.98
N GLY A 227 -7.57 18.77 -8.22
CA GLY A 227 -7.68 20.19 -7.84
C GLY A 227 -7.36 20.48 -6.38
N ARG A 228 -6.66 19.57 -5.69
CA ARG A 228 -6.21 19.72 -4.30
C ARG A 228 -4.69 19.88 -4.21
N ASP A 229 -4.08 20.71 -5.07
CA ASP A 229 -2.62 20.81 -5.26
C ASP A 229 -1.82 21.00 -3.98
N LEU A 230 -2.27 21.88 -3.06
CA LEU A 230 -1.61 22.07 -1.76
C LEU A 230 -1.70 20.85 -0.86
N GLY A 231 -2.80 20.10 -0.94
CA GLY A 231 -2.96 18.83 -0.23
C GLY A 231 -2.02 17.76 -0.80
N VAL A 232 -1.93 17.66 -2.13
CA VAL A 232 -1.04 16.71 -2.83
C VAL A 232 0.42 17.03 -2.51
N ALA A 233 0.81 18.30 -2.52
CA ALA A 233 2.16 18.73 -2.20
C ALA A 233 2.55 18.35 -0.75
N TYR A 234 1.68 18.64 0.22
CA TYR A 234 1.92 18.28 1.61
C TYR A 234 1.96 16.74 1.82
N ALA A 235 0.99 16.02 1.24
CA ALA A 235 0.97 14.56 1.32
C ALA A 235 2.19 13.93 0.64
N GLY A 236 2.69 14.53 -0.44
CA GLY A 236 3.93 14.12 -1.11
C GLY A 236 5.15 14.25 -0.18
N GLN A 237 5.29 15.41 0.49
CA GLN A 237 6.35 15.62 1.48
C GLN A 237 6.22 14.64 2.65
N PHE A 238 5.00 14.43 3.16
CA PHE A 238 4.75 13.44 4.21
C PHE A 238 5.22 12.03 3.81
N ILE A 239 5.00 11.61 2.55
CA ILE A 239 5.46 10.30 2.07
C ILE A 239 7.00 10.24 2.05
N GLU A 240 7.69 11.29 1.58
CA GLU A 240 9.16 11.33 1.58
C GLU A 240 9.72 11.31 3.02
N ASP A 241 9.11 12.07 3.94
CA ASP A 241 9.48 12.06 5.35
C ASP A 241 9.27 10.66 5.96
N ALA A 242 8.11 10.03 5.70
CA ALA A 242 7.79 8.69 6.21
C ALA A 242 8.73 7.59 5.69
N LYS A 243 9.27 7.75 4.45
CA LYS A 243 10.33 6.89 3.92
C LYS A 243 11.64 7.11 4.68
N SER A 244 12.08 8.37 4.79
CA SER A 244 13.36 8.73 5.40
C SER A 244 13.43 8.42 6.89
N GLU A 245 12.32 8.57 7.60
CA GLU A 245 12.15 8.21 9.02
C GLU A 245 12.05 6.69 9.24
N GLY A 246 11.95 5.89 8.17
CA GLY A 246 11.78 4.43 8.26
C GLY A 246 10.39 3.98 8.69
N LEU A 247 9.41 4.89 8.76
CA LEU A 247 8.04 4.58 9.19
C LEU A 247 7.40 3.52 8.28
N ILE A 248 7.49 3.71 6.96
CA ILE A 248 6.92 2.76 5.98
C ILE A 248 7.55 1.38 6.13
N LYS A 249 8.89 1.32 6.26
CA LYS A 249 9.63 0.07 6.47
C LYS A 249 9.18 -0.63 7.75
N ALA A 250 9.06 0.09 8.85
CA ALA A 250 8.63 -0.46 10.14
C ALA A 250 7.20 -1.06 10.07
N VAL A 251 6.28 -0.43 9.33
CA VAL A 251 4.93 -0.97 9.13
C VAL A 251 4.94 -2.26 8.30
N ILE A 252 5.72 -2.30 7.20
CA ILE A 252 5.87 -3.49 6.36
C ILE A 252 6.39 -4.68 7.20
N GLU A 253 7.44 -4.44 7.99
CA GLU A 253 8.07 -5.47 8.83
C GLU A 253 7.13 -5.97 9.94
N ARG A 254 6.45 -5.03 10.65
CA ARG A 254 5.47 -5.38 11.70
C ARG A 254 4.30 -6.21 11.14
N ALA A 255 3.83 -5.87 9.94
CA ALA A 255 2.74 -6.59 9.28
C ALA A 255 3.20 -7.90 8.61
N GLY A 256 4.52 -8.21 8.59
CA GLY A 256 5.06 -9.41 7.96
C GLY A 256 4.78 -9.50 6.46
N LEU A 257 4.67 -8.37 5.76
CA LEU A 257 4.30 -8.33 4.36
C LEU A 257 5.45 -8.82 3.47
N ARG A 258 5.16 -9.73 2.56
CA ARG A 258 6.10 -10.33 1.61
C ARG A 258 5.88 -9.79 0.21
N GLY A 259 6.97 -9.58 -0.55
CA GLY A 259 6.90 -9.01 -1.90
C GLY A 259 6.57 -7.52 -1.92
N VAL A 260 6.95 -6.80 -0.88
CA VAL A 260 6.75 -5.35 -0.73
C VAL A 260 8.09 -4.69 -0.41
N ALA A 261 8.38 -3.62 -1.10
CA ALA A 261 9.53 -2.76 -0.83
C ALA A 261 9.09 -1.30 -0.69
N VAL A 262 9.81 -0.53 0.11
CA VAL A 262 9.68 0.92 0.15
C VAL A 262 10.18 1.47 -1.18
N ALA A 263 9.41 2.35 -1.82
CA ALA A 263 9.85 3.00 -3.05
C ALA A 263 11.05 3.93 -2.78
N PRO A 264 11.96 4.13 -3.75
CA PRO A 264 13.09 5.03 -3.59
C PRO A 264 12.67 6.45 -3.21
N LEU A 265 13.52 7.17 -2.49
CA LEU A 265 13.37 8.61 -2.28
C LEU A 265 13.45 9.33 -3.63
N LYS A 266 12.69 10.42 -3.77
CA LYS A 266 12.81 11.34 -4.90
C LYS A 266 13.92 12.33 -4.70
#